data_42ea6937616739d075efed103919e2c9
#
_entry.id   42ea6937616739d075efed103919e2c9
#
_cell.length_a   1.000
_cell.length_b   1.000
_cell.length_c   1.000
_cell.angle_alpha   90.00
_cell.angle_beta   90.00
_cell.angle_gamma   90.00
#
_symmetry.space_group_name_H-M   'P 1'
#
loop_
_entity.id
_entity.type
_entity.pdbx_description
1 polymer ?
#
loop_
_entity_poly.entity_id
_entity_poly.type
_entity_poly.pdbx_seq_one_letter_code
_entity_poly.pdbx_strand_id
1 'polypeptide(L)'
;MKITRADFLSGLFASAVALPSVALSSETGAEGEAFASDVPNGAFPWTMTPDLTNRPLGFTIVGDNTAFGRPGVFDRAMEQVSWLKPDFVLSVGDIIEGYHEEQAVIDQQWNEVERSIAKLGCPFFCCCGNHDINNEATARAWRDRRGPTYYSFTYKKALFLVLSTEDPFIRIPDKTIAPYYEMVDLLKKDPQKAMKDMNSFIALPEIAAAKDSGNVVNISDRQVGWVAETLKNHPNPAWTFVVLHKPAWKSADKQFARIQGMLAGRNYTVIAGHTHYFTHENIEGHDYINMATCGGIRQRPGPGNIDHVVNVTMTERGPSYVNLRLNGLLDLNGDSGQPLAY
;
A
#
# COMPACT_ATOMS: atom_id res chain seq x y z
N MET A 1 4.44 40.45 -57.79
CA MET A 1 5.43 39.38 -57.83
C MET A 1 4.99 38.32 -56.84
N LYS A 2 4.41 37.22 -57.33
CA LYS A 2 3.86 36.14 -56.48
C LYS A 2 5.00 35.19 -56.14
N ILE A 3 5.28 35.03 -54.85
CA ILE A 3 6.21 34.01 -54.36
C ILE A 3 5.38 32.77 -54.05
N THR A 4 5.73 31.65 -54.64
CA THR A 4 5.03 30.37 -54.57
C THR A 4 5.55 29.54 -53.41
N ARG A 5 4.68 28.66 -52.90
CA ARG A 5 4.80 27.80 -51.74
C ARG A 5 5.89 26.71 -51.78
N ALA A 6 6.86 26.77 -52.71
CA ALA A 6 7.82 25.67 -52.96
C ALA A 6 9.23 25.88 -52.39
N ASP A 7 9.55 27.04 -51.78
CA ASP A 7 10.93 27.35 -51.39
C ASP A 7 11.19 27.28 -49.86
N PHE A 8 10.39 26.51 -49.10
CA PHE A 8 10.52 26.42 -47.66
C PHE A 8 10.78 24.99 -47.11
N LEU A 9 11.33 24.10 -47.94
CA LEU A 9 11.62 22.72 -47.55
C LEU A 9 13.04 22.27 -47.98
N SER A 10 14.07 22.96 -47.54
CA SER A 10 15.42 22.38 -47.54
C SER A 10 16.31 23.14 -46.54
N GLY A 11 16.54 22.56 -45.38
CA GLY A 11 17.51 23.09 -44.44
C GLY A 11 17.18 22.88 -42.96
N LEU A 12 16.88 21.65 -42.54
CA LEU A 12 16.95 21.28 -41.11
C LEU A 12 17.83 20.04 -40.96
N PHE A 13 19.11 20.30 -40.85
CA PHE A 13 20.04 19.32 -40.28
C PHE A 13 19.74 19.23 -38.77
N ALA A 14 19.23 18.08 -38.35
CA ALA A 14 19.06 17.74 -36.98
C ALA A 14 20.43 17.51 -36.32
N SER A 15 20.97 18.50 -35.65
CA SER A 15 22.05 18.29 -34.72
C SER A 15 21.43 17.68 -33.45
N ALA A 16 21.66 16.39 -33.24
CA ALA A 16 21.35 15.72 -31.99
C ALA A 16 22.29 16.31 -30.89
N VAL A 17 21.77 17.23 -30.12
CA VAL A 17 22.43 17.66 -28.88
C VAL A 17 22.19 16.55 -27.86
N ALA A 18 23.22 15.74 -27.61
CA ALA A 18 23.26 14.84 -26.49
C ALA A 18 23.21 15.70 -25.21
N LEU A 19 22.09 15.65 -24.51
CA LEU A 19 22.02 16.18 -23.15
C LEU A 19 22.95 15.34 -22.26
N PRO A 20 23.82 15.96 -21.46
CA PRO A 20 24.62 15.21 -20.52
C PRO A 20 23.67 14.55 -19.51
N SER A 21 23.77 13.24 -19.38
CA SER A 21 23.23 12.50 -18.27
C SER A 21 23.87 13.08 -16.99
N VAL A 22 23.10 13.85 -16.22
CA VAL A 22 23.50 14.22 -14.88
C VAL A 22 23.45 12.92 -14.06
N ALA A 23 24.60 12.26 -13.98
CA ALA A 23 24.82 11.28 -12.95
C ALA A 23 24.73 12.05 -11.63
N LEU A 24 23.65 11.80 -10.87
CA LEU A 24 23.62 12.16 -9.46
C LEU A 24 24.81 11.41 -8.82
N SER A 25 25.85 12.16 -8.48
CA SER A 25 26.96 11.66 -7.69
C SER A 25 26.40 11.18 -6.37
N SER A 26 26.30 9.84 -6.20
CA SER A 26 26.15 9.23 -4.90
C SER A 26 27.33 9.69 -4.05
N GLU A 27 27.06 10.47 -3.01
CA GLU A 27 28.01 10.58 -1.91
C GLU A 27 28.28 9.17 -1.40
N THR A 28 29.53 8.75 -1.44
CA THR A 28 30.00 7.44 -1.02
C THR A 28 29.96 7.31 0.51
N GLY A 29 28.76 7.18 1.05
CA GLY A 29 28.52 6.51 2.32
C GLY A 29 28.58 4.99 2.07
N ALA A 30 29.01 4.22 3.05
CA ALA A 30 29.26 2.78 2.93
C ALA A 30 28.14 2.08 2.12
N GLU A 31 28.52 1.34 1.07
CA GLU A 31 27.60 0.62 0.19
C GLU A 31 26.58 -0.19 1.04
N GLY A 32 25.29 0.12 0.89
CA GLY A 32 24.18 -0.61 1.53
C GLY A 32 23.45 0.14 2.64
N GLU A 33 23.73 1.42 2.94
CA GLU A 33 23.01 2.21 3.95
C GLU A 33 22.05 3.26 3.33
N ALA A 34 22.24 3.63 2.07
CA ALA A 34 21.41 4.62 1.39
C ALA A 34 20.02 4.10 1.02
N PHE A 35 19.07 5.03 0.86
CA PHE A 35 17.80 4.74 0.19
C PHE A 35 18.05 4.69 -1.33
N ALA A 36 17.53 3.62 -1.96
CA ALA A 36 17.50 3.49 -3.42
C ALA A 36 16.21 2.82 -3.85
N SER A 37 15.73 3.14 -5.05
CA SER A 37 14.50 2.58 -5.61
C SER A 37 14.61 2.38 -7.11
N ASP A 38 13.84 1.44 -7.64
CA ASP A 38 13.68 1.20 -9.09
C ASP A 38 12.56 2.05 -9.73
N VAL A 39 11.86 2.89 -8.95
CA VAL A 39 10.80 3.76 -9.45
C VAL A 39 11.39 4.85 -10.33
N PRO A 40 10.94 4.97 -11.59
CA PRO A 40 11.43 6.02 -12.50
C PRO A 40 10.96 7.41 -12.02
N ASN A 41 11.64 8.46 -12.51
CA ASN A 41 11.22 9.84 -12.24
C ASN A 41 9.75 10.06 -12.62
N GLY A 42 8.99 10.68 -11.72
CA GLY A 42 7.57 10.94 -11.89
C GLY A 42 6.82 10.97 -10.56
N ALA A 43 5.61 10.41 -10.54
CA ALA A 43 4.89 10.18 -9.29
C ALA A 43 5.51 9.00 -8.54
N PHE A 44 5.67 9.14 -7.22
CA PHE A 44 6.26 8.12 -6.37
C PHE A 44 5.21 7.48 -5.47
N PRO A 45 5.27 6.16 -5.23
CA PRO A 45 4.38 5.48 -4.29
C PRO A 45 4.72 5.76 -2.82
N TRP A 46 5.39 6.87 -2.53
CA TRP A 46 5.67 7.39 -1.19
C TRP A 46 5.56 8.91 -1.15
N THR A 47 5.37 9.45 0.06
CA THR A 47 5.12 10.90 0.24
C THR A 47 6.37 11.75 0.28
N MET A 48 7.48 11.20 0.73
CA MET A 48 8.81 11.85 0.78
C MET A 48 9.91 10.79 0.84
N THR A 49 11.13 11.15 0.48
CA THR A 49 12.30 10.25 0.57
C THR A 49 12.71 10.08 2.03
N PRO A 50 13.01 8.84 2.49
CA PRO A 50 13.50 8.61 3.84
C PRO A 50 14.86 9.27 4.08
N ASP A 51 14.99 9.94 5.23
CA ASP A 51 16.27 10.41 5.70
C ASP A 51 17.10 9.28 6.30
N LEU A 52 18.40 9.25 6.02
CA LEU A 52 19.32 8.34 6.69
C LEU A 52 19.49 8.73 8.15
N THR A 53 19.24 7.78 9.04
CA THR A 53 19.45 7.94 10.48
C THR A 53 20.48 6.94 10.97
N ASN A 54 21.22 7.28 12.03
CA ASN A 54 22.24 6.40 12.64
C ASN A 54 21.65 5.34 13.58
N ARG A 55 20.32 5.26 13.70
CA ARG A 55 19.64 4.22 14.49
C ARG A 55 19.35 2.98 13.63
N PRO A 56 19.09 1.81 14.23
CA PRO A 56 18.61 0.64 13.49
C PRO A 56 17.37 0.98 12.68
N LEU A 57 17.17 0.28 11.54
CA LEU A 57 15.96 0.40 10.74
C LEU A 57 14.73 0.16 11.62
N GLY A 58 13.83 1.13 11.67
CA GLY A 58 12.55 1.03 12.35
C GLY A 58 11.43 1.59 11.47
N PHE A 59 10.40 0.78 11.19
CA PHE A 59 9.26 1.23 10.40
C PHE A 59 7.95 0.69 11.01
N THR A 60 6.84 1.31 10.63
CA THR A 60 5.52 0.89 11.10
C THR A 60 4.67 0.44 9.93
N ILE A 61 4.00 -0.70 10.06
CA ILE A 61 3.06 -1.22 9.08
C ILE A 61 1.66 -0.84 9.52
N VAL A 62 0.87 -0.29 8.58
CA VAL A 62 -0.53 0.06 8.78
C VAL A 62 -1.43 -0.79 7.89
N GLY A 63 -2.55 -1.25 8.46
CA GLY A 63 -3.57 -2.01 7.77
C GLY A 63 -4.55 -1.13 7.00
N ASP A 64 -5.61 -1.74 6.51
CA ASP A 64 -6.64 -1.17 5.67
C ASP A 64 -7.38 -0.02 6.36
N ASN A 65 -7.46 1.14 5.70
CA ASN A 65 -8.25 2.29 6.15
C ASN A 65 -9.73 2.14 5.75
N THR A 66 -10.01 1.44 4.69
CA THR A 66 -11.30 1.17 4.06
C THR A 66 -11.51 -0.37 4.02
N ALA A 67 -12.38 -1.08 3.52
CA ALA A 67 -13.73 -0.91 3.10
C ALA A 67 -14.68 -0.55 4.25
N PHE A 68 -15.61 0.34 4.02
CA PHE A 68 -16.45 0.94 5.06
C PHE A 68 -15.60 1.58 6.17
N GLY A 69 -14.78 2.55 5.77
CA GLY A 69 -13.87 3.26 6.67
C GLY A 69 -14.62 3.95 7.79
N ARG A 70 -14.25 3.63 9.04
CA ARG A 70 -14.87 4.20 10.22
C ARG A 70 -14.30 5.60 10.47
N PRO A 71 -15.19 6.62 10.58
CA PRO A 71 -14.76 8.01 10.69
C PRO A 71 -13.77 8.24 11.84
N GLY A 72 -12.67 8.94 11.55
CA GLY A 72 -11.68 9.39 12.52
C GLY A 72 -10.66 8.34 12.98
N VAL A 73 -10.87 7.05 12.72
CA VAL A 73 -9.95 5.99 13.18
C VAL A 73 -8.57 6.13 12.53
N PHE A 74 -8.52 6.21 11.21
CA PHE A 74 -7.26 6.36 10.48
C PHE A 74 -6.55 7.69 10.78
N ASP A 75 -7.32 8.76 10.86
CA ASP A 75 -6.80 10.09 11.16
C ASP A 75 -6.07 10.12 12.52
N ARG A 76 -6.69 9.53 13.54
CA ARG A 76 -6.07 9.40 14.86
C ARG A 76 -4.92 8.38 14.87
N ALA A 77 -5.02 7.31 14.09
CA ALA A 77 -3.94 6.33 13.96
C ALA A 77 -2.66 6.96 13.42
N MET A 78 -2.75 7.82 12.40
CA MET A 78 -1.58 8.52 11.85
C MET A 78 -0.92 9.42 12.91
N GLU A 79 -1.71 10.09 13.74
CA GLU A 79 -1.19 10.86 14.87
C GLU A 79 -0.48 9.94 15.90
N GLN A 80 -1.10 8.82 16.29
CA GLN A 80 -0.51 7.85 17.22
C GLN A 80 0.79 7.23 16.67
N VAL A 81 0.82 6.90 15.38
CA VAL A 81 2.01 6.37 14.72
C VAL A 81 3.14 7.39 14.71
N SER A 82 2.82 8.70 14.58
CA SER A 82 3.82 9.76 14.66
C SER A 82 4.59 9.79 15.99
N TRP A 83 3.99 9.33 17.08
CA TRP A 83 4.64 9.24 18.40
C TRP A 83 5.72 8.17 18.47
N LEU A 84 5.60 7.11 17.63
CA LEU A 84 6.58 6.02 17.54
C LEU A 84 7.87 6.45 16.83
N LYS A 85 7.84 7.57 16.10
CA LYS A 85 8.97 8.10 15.31
C LYS A 85 9.62 7.07 14.39
N PRO A 86 8.85 6.34 13.56
CA PRO A 86 9.43 5.39 12.63
C PRO A 86 10.30 6.11 11.57
N ASP A 87 11.21 5.38 10.91
CA ASP A 87 11.93 5.90 9.75
C ASP A 87 10.97 6.15 8.57
N PHE A 88 9.95 5.31 8.45
CA PHE A 88 8.82 5.45 7.51
C PHE A 88 7.63 4.57 7.95
N VAL A 89 6.49 4.81 7.32
CA VAL A 89 5.29 3.97 7.44
C VAL A 89 5.08 3.23 6.12
N LEU A 90 4.62 1.98 6.20
CA LEU A 90 4.32 1.12 5.06
C LEU A 90 2.87 0.65 5.13
N SER A 91 2.08 0.98 4.11
CA SER A 91 0.68 0.53 3.98
C SER A 91 0.59 -0.80 3.25
N VAL A 92 -0.39 -1.62 3.62
CA VAL A 92 -0.74 -2.85 2.90
C VAL A 92 -1.88 -2.68 1.90
N GLY A 93 -2.28 -1.43 1.59
CA GLY A 93 -3.33 -1.12 0.61
C GLY A 93 -4.68 -0.76 1.23
N ASP A 94 -5.67 -0.59 0.37
CA ASP A 94 -7.03 -0.16 0.70
C ASP A 94 -7.04 1.14 1.51
N ILE A 95 -6.45 2.18 0.91
CA ILE A 95 -6.26 3.48 1.55
C ILE A 95 -7.48 4.36 1.36
N ILE A 96 -8.14 4.30 0.18
CA ILE A 96 -9.38 5.05 -0.14
C ILE A 96 -10.55 4.09 -0.35
N GLU A 97 -11.80 4.56 -0.26
CA GLU A 97 -13.00 3.74 -0.55
C GLU A 97 -13.08 3.30 -2.01
N GLY A 98 -12.56 4.09 -2.93
CA GLY A 98 -12.48 3.74 -4.35
C GLY A 98 -13.83 3.53 -5.03
N TYR A 99 -13.89 2.62 -6.00
CA TYR A 99 -15.07 2.20 -6.79
C TYR A 99 -15.80 3.30 -7.56
N HIS A 100 -15.50 4.57 -7.34
CA HIS A 100 -16.10 5.71 -8.03
C HIS A 100 -15.43 5.94 -9.39
N GLU A 101 -16.20 6.44 -10.38
CA GLU A 101 -15.66 6.83 -11.68
C GLU A 101 -15.49 8.35 -11.82
N GLU A 102 -16.14 9.12 -10.94
CA GLU A 102 -16.02 10.58 -10.92
C GLU A 102 -14.70 11.02 -10.30
N GLN A 103 -13.86 11.68 -11.10
CA GLN A 103 -12.54 12.14 -10.67
C GLN A 103 -12.60 13.00 -9.41
N ALA A 104 -13.60 13.90 -9.31
CA ALA A 104 -13.74 14.80 -8.15
C ALA A 104 -13.95 14.03 -6.84
N VAL A 105 -14.70 12.92 -6.86
CA VAL A 105 -14.91 12.06 -5.68
C VAL A 105 -13.64 11.32 -5.32
N ILE A 106 -12.95 10.77 -6.31
CA ILE A 106 -11.66 10.08 -6.11
C ILE A 106 -10.62 11.04 -5.52
N ASP A 107 -10.54 12.25 -6.07
CA ASP A 107 -9.62 13.28 -5.59
C ASP A 107 -9.95 13.73 -4.16
N GLN A 108 -11.23 13.84 -3.81
CA GLN A 108 -11.66 14.15 -2.45
C GLN A 108 -11.18 13.06 -1.47
N GLN A 109 -11.38 11.78 -1.79
CA GLN A 109 -10.95 10.66 -0.95
C GLN A 109 -9.44 10.67 -0.72
N TRP A 110 -8.64 10.86 -1.78
CA TRP A 110 -7.19 10.98 -1.68
C TRP A 110 -6.78 12.18 -0.82
N ASN A 111 -7.39 13.33 -1.02
CA ASN A 111 -7.06 14.53 -0.26
C ASN A 111 -7.40 14.39 1.23
N GLU A 112 -8.45 13.65 1.58
CA GLU A 112 -8.81 13.35 2.98
C GLU A 112 -7.73 12.46 3.63
N VAL A 113 -7.30 11.40 2.96
CA VAL A 113 -6.27 10.49 3.45
C VAL A 113 -4.92 11.17 3.53
N GLU A 114 -4.53 11.95 2.54
CA GLU A 114 -3.26 12.68 2.51
C GLU A 114 -3.13 13.69 3.66
N ARG A 115 -4.24 14.32 4.09
CA ARG A 115 -4.25 15.17 5.29
C ARG A 115 -3.95 14.38 6.57
N SER A 116 -4.45 13.16 6.68
CA SER A 116 -4.15 12.29 7.81
C SER A 116 -2.71 11.82 7.78
N ILE A 117 -2.22 11.39 6.61
CA ILE A 117 -0.83 10.96 6.40
C ILE A 117 0.17 12.08 6.72
N ALA A 118 -0.17 13.33 6.41
CA ALA A 118 0.71 14.49 6.69
C ALA A 118 1.04 14.67 8.19
N LYS A 119 0.24 14.10 9.10
CA LYS A 119 0.51 14.13 10.55
C LYS A 119 1.72 13.30 10.96
N LEU A 120 2.16 12.36 10.14
CA LEU A 120 3.26 11.43 10.45
C LEU A 120 4.60 12.13 10.59
N GLY A 121 4.89 13.11 9.73
CA GLY A 121 6.20 13.77 9.66
C GLY A 121 7.34 12.84 9.21
N CYS A 122 7.00 11.70 8.61
CA CYS A 122 7.93 10.75 8.01
C CYS A 122 7.34 10.19 6.71
N PRO A 123 8.13 9.53 5.84
CA PRO A 123 7.64 8.94 4.60
C PRO A 123 6.53 7.91 4.82
N PHE A 124 5.55 7.91 3.92
CA PHE A 124 4.48 6.91 3.86
C PHE A 124 4.55 6.21 2.50
N PHE A 125 4.85 4.91 2.51
CA PHE A 125 4.93 4.05 1.34
C PHE A 125 3.60 3.35 1.10
N CYS A 126 3.10 3.42 -0.13
CA CYS A 126 1.80 2.90 -0.51
C CYS A 126 1.93 1.54 -1.22
N CYS A 127 1.26 0.51 -0.73
CA CYS A 127 0.85 -0.64 -1.50
C CYS A 127 -0.55 -0.35 -2.07
N CYS A 128 -0.89 -0.84 -3.26
CA CYS A 128 -2.26 -0.71 -3.77
C CYS A 128 -3.12 -1.91 -3.35
N GLY A 129 -4.39 -1.63 -3.01
CA GLY A 129 -5.41 -2.63 -2.78
C GLY A 129 -6.56 -2.54 -3.79
N ASN A 130 -7.55 -3.43 -3.66
CA ASN A 130 -8.67 -3.49 -4.59
C ASN A 130 -9.64 -2.31 -4.46
N HIS A 131 -9.60 -1.58 -3.36
CA HIS A 131 -10.31 -0.30 -3.24
C HIS A 131 -9.57 0.83 -3.93
N ASP A 132 -8.25 0.82 -3.91
CA ASP A 132 -7.43 1.86 -4.54
C ASP A 132 -7.43 1.78 -6.06
N ILE A 133 -7.51 0.55 -6.63
CA ILE A 133 -7.44 0.28 -8.07
C ILE A 133 -8.47 -0.79 -8.46
N ASN A 134 -9.60 -0.36 -9.03
CA ASN A 134 -10.71 -1.25 -9.38
C ASN A 134 -11.43 -0.87 -10.70
N ASN A 135 -11.10 0.26 -11.28
CA ASN A 135 -11.58 0.74 -12.57
C ASN A 135 -10.56 1.68 -13.21
N GLU A 136 -10.79 2.11 -14.44
CA GLU A 136 -9.87 2.96 -15.19
C GLU A 136 -9.65 4.34 -14.56
N ALA A 137 -10.67 4.89 -13.87
CA ALA A 137 -10.56 6.20 -13.23
C ALA A 137 -9.68 6.11 -11.98
N THR A 138 -9.90 5.12 -11.11
CA THR A 138 -9.06 4.89 -9.94
C THR A 138 -7.64 4.49 -10.32
N ALA A 139 -7.47 3.64 -11.34
CA ALA A 139 -6.15 3.25 -11.86
C ALA A 139 -5.38 4.46 -12.44
N ARG A 140 -6.06 5.38 -13.11
CA ARG A 140 -5.47 6.64 -13.58
C ARG A 140 -5.09 7.53 -12.40
N ALA A 141 -5.98 7.73 -11.44
CA ALA A 141 -5.72 8.53 -10.25
C ALA A 141 -4.53 7.99 -9.44
N TRP A 142 -4.42 6.65 -9.28
CA TRP A 142 -3.25 6.02 -8.68
C TRP A 142 -1.97 6.36 -9.46
N ARG A 143 -1.95 6.11 -10.77
CA ARG A 143 -0.78 6.33 -11.62
C ARG A 143 -0.30 7.79 -11.55
N ASP A 144 -1.25 8.73 -11.57
CA ASP A 144 -0.96 10.16 -11.57
C ASP A 144 -0.43 10.65 -10.19
N ARG A 145 -0.87 10.01 -9.08
CA ARG A 145 -0.51 10.38 -7.71
C ARG A 145 0.62 9.54 -7.12
N ARG A 146 0.69 8.26 -7.45
CA ARG A 146 1.55 7.23 -6.83
C ARG A 146 2.46 6.50 -7.81
N GLY A 147 2.28 6.67 -9.11
CA GLY A 147 3.12 6.04 -10.13
C GLY A 147 2.87 4.53 -10.26
N PRO A 148 3.91 3.69 -10.15
CA PRO A 148 3.76 2.25 -10.36
C PRO A 148 2.94 1.57 -9.26
N THR A 149 2.28 0.46 -9.64
CA THR A 149 1.47 -0.35 -8.71
C THR A 149 2.29 -1.40 -7.97
N TYR A 150 3.47 -1.73 -8.51
CA TYR A 150 4.48 -2.56 -7.86
C TYR A 150 5.86 -1.93 -8.07
N TYR A 151 6.70 -2.04 -7.08
CA TYR A 151 8.02 -1.40 -7.06
C TYR A 151 8.92 -2.02 -5.98
N SER A 152 10.20 -1.68 -6.03
CA SER A 152 11.17 -2.04 -5.00
C SER A 152 11.93 -0.82 -4.48
N PHE A 153 12.37 -0.95 -3.26
CA PHE A 153 13.34 -0.02 -2.69
C PHE A 153 14.25 -0.74 -1.69
N THR A 154 15.42 -0.18 -1.48
CA THR A 154 16.35 -0.58 -0.43
C THR A 154 16.49 0.54 0.59
N TYR A 155 16.56 0.18 1.86
CA TYR A 155 16.85 1.09 2.95
C TYR A 155 17.58 0.35 4.06
N LYS A 156 18.74 0.87 4.49
CA LYS A 156 19.59 0.27 5.55
C LYS A 156 19.80 -1.25 5.37
N LYS A 157 20.22 -1.67 4.18
CA LYS A 157 20.48 -3.08 3.80
C LYS A 157 19.24 -4.00 3.74
N ALA A 158 18.05 -3.50 3.99
CA ALA A 158 16.81 -4.25 3.76
C ALA A 158 16.28 -3.97 2.35
N LEU A 159 15.77 -5.01 1.68
CA LEU A 159 15.06 -4.92 0.41
C LEU A 159 13.55 -4.98 0.69
N PHE A 160 12.81 -4.08 0.09
CA PHE A 160 11.34 -4.07 0.10
C PHE A 160 10.83 -4.33 -1.31
N LEU A 161 10.04 -5.40 -1.46
CA LEU A 161 9.30 -5.71 -2.67
C LEU A 161 7.83 -5.42 -2.40
N VAL A 162 7.30 -4.35 -2.96
CA VAL A 162 5.88 -4.01 -2.89
C VAL A 162 5.22 -4.53 -4.15
N LEU A 163 4.31 -5.49 -3.99
CA LEU A 163 3.64 -6.19 -5.07
C LEU A 163 2.21 -5.68 -5.23
N SER A 164 1.69 -5.73 -6.45
CA SER A 164 0.28 -5.54 -6.72
C SER A 164 -0.43 -6.89 -6.80
N THR A 165 -1.54 -7.04 -6.08
CA THR A 165 -2.49 -8.15 -6.26
C THR A 165 -3.64 -7.78 -7.18
N GLU A 166 -3.57 -6.58 -7.78
CA GLU A 166 -4.53 -5.99 -8.70
C GLU A 166 -3.91 -5.80 -10.11
N ASP A 167 -3.11 -6.75 -10.56
CA ASP A 167 -2.39 -6.69 -11.86
C ASP A 167 -2.73 -7.89 -12.76
N PRO A 168 -3.81 -7.78 -13.59
CA PRO A 168 -4.73 -6.64 -13.74
C PRO A 168 -5.79 -6.53 -12.63
N PHE A 169 -6.34 -5.32 -12.43
CA PHE A 169 -7.44 -5.12 -11.49
C PHE A 169 -8.73 -5.80 -11.96
N ILE A 170 -9.62 -6.09 -11.02
CA ILE A 170 -10.95 -6.62 -11.29
C ILE A 170 -11.99 -5.53 -11.05
N ARG A 171 -12.78 -5.23 -12.07
CA ARG A 171 -13.92 -4.34 -11.97
C ARG A 171 -15.09 -5.06 -11.28
N ILE A 172 -15.63 -4.48 -10.21
CA ILE A 172 -16.88 -4.95 -9.62
C ILE A 172 -18.08 -4.49 -10.46
N PRO A 173 -19.20 -5.22 -10.42
CA PRO A 173 -20.39 -4.83 -11.18
C PRO A 173 -20.95 -3.47 -10.76
N ASP A 174 -21.27 -2.59 -11.71
CA ASP A 174 -21.75 -1.22 -11.47
C ASP A 174 -22.97 -1.17 -10.54
N LYS A 175 -23.87 -2.17 -10.64
CA LYS A 175 -25.06 -2.29 -9.79
C LYS A 175 -24.76 -2.40 -8.28
N THR A 176 -23.52 -2.72 -7.91
CA THR A 176 -23.11 -2.84 -6.49
C THR A 176 -22.57 -1.53 -5.93
N ILE A 177 -22.19 -0.58 -6.79
CA ILE A 177 -21.53 0.67 -6.39
C ILE A 177 -22.48 1.57 -5.60
N ALA A 178 -23.72 1.79 -6.10
CA ALA A 178 -24.67 2.66 -5.41
C ALA A 178 -25.06 2.09 -4.02
N PRO A 179 -25.46 0.81 -3.87
CA PRO A 179 -25.72 0.24 -2.55
C PRO A 179 -24.53 0.29 -1.60
N TYR A 180 -23.31 0.10 -2.13
CA TYR A 180 -22.09 0.22 -1.34
C TYR A 180 -21.95 1.62 -0.73
N TYR A 181 -22.11 2.67 -1.55
CA TYR A 181 -22.00 4.05 -1.08
C TYR A 181 -23.16 4.49 -0.18
N GLU A 182 -24.36 3.96 -0.38
CA GLU A 182 -25.48 4.16 0.56
C GLU A 182 -25.11 3.65 1.96
N MET A 183 -24.42 2.50 2.06
CA MET A 183 -23.95 1.96 3.33
C MET A 183 -22.77 2.78 3.90
N VAL A 184 -21.84 3.25 3.06
CA VAL A 184 -20.76 4.18 3.48
C VAL A 184 -21.34 5.46 4.06
N ASP A 185 -22.35 6.03 3.41
CA ASP A 185 -23.03 7.23 3.89
C ASP A 185 -23.82 6.98 5.17
N LEU A 186 -24.47 5.83 5.30
CA LEU A 186 -25.15 5.44 6.52
C LEU A 186 -24.16 5.32 7.68
N LEU A 187 -23.00 4.73 7.44
CA LEU A 187 -21.94 4.60 8.45
C LEU A 187 -21.46 5.97 8.97
N LYS A 188 -21.38 6.97 8.09
CA LYS A 188 -21.03 8.34 8.47
C LYS A 188 -22.14 9.05 9.25
N LYS A 189 -23.41 8.80 8.91
CA LYS A 189 -24.58 9.48 9.49
C LYS A 189 -25.08 8.83 10.78
N ASP A 190 -25.15 7.50 10.81
CA ASP A 190 -25.65 6.69 11.92
C ASP A 190 -24.85 5.38 11.99
N PRO A 191 -23.66 5.42 12.60
CA PRO A 191 -22.79 4.25 12.72
C PRO A 191 -23.45 3.05 13.40
N GLN A 192 -24.29 3.29 14.42
CA GLN A 192 -24.96 2.21 15.15
C GLN A 192 -25.94 1.47 14.25
N LYS A 193 -26.75 2.21 13.48
CA LYS A 193 -27.67 1.61 12.51
C LYS A 193 -26.90 0.89 11.41
N ALA A 194 -25.86 1.49 10.85
CA ALA A 194 -25.04 0.87 9.81
C ALA A 194 -24.45 -0.46 10.28
N MET A 195 -23.87 -0.51 11.48
CA MET A 195 -23.32 -1.75 12.03
C MET A 195 -24.37 -2.82 12.28
N LYS A 196 -25.59 -2.44 12.68
CA LYS A 196 -26.70 -3.37 12.84
C LYS A 196 -27.14 -3.97 11.49
N ASP A 197 -27.18 -3.16 10.45
CA ASP A 197 -27.65 -3.56 9.12
C ASP A 197 -26.55 -4.23 8.28
N MET A 198 -25.28 -4.10 8.65
CA MET A 198 -24.11 -4.50 7.87
C MET A 198 -24.13 -6.00 7.49
N ASN A 199 -24.45 -6.89 8.42
CA ASN A 199 -24.48 -8.33 8.12
C ASN A 199 -25.55 -8.68 7.07
N SER A 200 -26.70 -8.02 7.13
CA SER A 200 -27.78 -8.19 6.13
C SER A 200 -27.37 -7.61 4.78
N PHE A 201 -26.70 -6.47 4.80
CA PHE A 201 -26.16 -5.85 3.58
C PHE A 201 -25.14 -6.74 2.88
N ILE A 202 -24.15 -7.28 3.60
CA ILE A 202 -23.11 -8.16 3.04
C ILE A 202 -23.70 -9.46 2.49
N ALA A 203 -24.82 -9.91 3.06
CA ALA A 203 -25.51 -11.12 2.59
C ALA A 203 -26.35 -10.91 1.31
N LEU A 204 -26.50 -9.66 0.82
CA LEU A 204 -27.15 -9.42 -0.47
C LEU A 204 -26.36 -10.14 -1.57
N PRO A 205 -27.05 -10.88 -2.49
CA PRO A 205 -26.36 -11.71 -3.50
C PRO A 205 -25.37 -10.92 -4.37
N GLU A 206 -25.72 -9.69 -4.77
CA GLU A 206 -24.85 -8.82 -5.56
C GLU A 206 -23.63 -8.34 -4.79
N ILE A 207 -23.77 -8.06 -3.50
CA ILE A 207 -22.66 -7.63 -2.63
C ILE A 207 -21.74 -8.82 -2.33
N ALA A 208 -22.30 -9.99 -2.05
CA ALA A 208 -21.53 -11.22 -1.86
C ALA A 208 -20.71 -11.58 -3.11
N ALA A 209 -21.31 -11.50 -4.31
CA ALA A 209 -20.61 -11.75 -5.57
C ALA A 209 -19.49 -10.71 -5.84
N ALA A 210 -19.72 -9.44 -5.50
CA ALA A 210 -18.70 -8.40 -5.62
C ALA A 210 -17.53 -8.66 -4.64
N LYS A 211 -17.83 -9.08 -3.41
CA LYS A 211 -16.82 -9.47 -2.42
C LYS A 211 -16.01 -10.67 -2.90
N ASP A 212 -16.64 -11.71 -3.45
CA ASP A 212 -15.93 -12.87 -4.01
C ASP A 212 -14.99 -12.46 -5.15
N SER A 213 -15.44 -11.58 -6.04
CA SER A 213 -14.60 -11.01 -7.10
C SER A 213 -13.46 -10.19 -6.53
N GLY A 214 -13.70 -9.40 -5.48
CA GLY A 214 -12.69 -8.62 -4.77
C GLY A 214 -11.61 -9.48 -4.11
N ASN A 215 -11.91 -10.74 -3.77
CA ASN A 215 -10.94 -11.65 -3.14
C ASN A 215 -9.96 -12.30 -4.13
N VAL A 216 -10.20 -12.19 -5.44
CA VAL A 216 -9.31 -12.79 -6.44
C VAL A 216 -7.97 -12.10 -6.46
N VAL A 217 -6.89 -12.86 -6.36
CA VAL A 217 -5.51 -12.40 -6.51
C VAL A 217 -5.14 -12.40 -7.99
N ASN A 218 -4.62 -11.29 -8.47
CA ASN A 218 -4.05 -11.18 -9.81
C ASN A 218 -2.63 -10.64 -9.74
N ILE A 219 -1.67 -11.45 -10.13
CA ILE A 219 -0.26 -11.09 -10.30
C ILE A 219 0.13 -11.46 -11.72
N SER A 220 0.58 -10.49 -12.52
CA SER A 220 0.93 -10.75 -13.92
C SER A 220 2.27 -11.47 -14.07
N ASP A 221 2.48 -12.17 -15.16
CA ASP A 221 3.79 -12.72 -15.55
C ASP A 221 4.86 -11.65 -15.67
N ARG A 222 4.49 -10.44 -16.08
CA ARG A 222 5.37 -9.27 -16.14
C ARG A 222 5.89 -8.91 -14.75
N GLN A 223 5.02 -8.87 -13.77
CA GLN A 223 5.40 -8.58 -12.38
C GLN A 223 6.30 -9.68 -11.80
N VAL A 224 6.00 -10.96 -12.07
CA VAL A 224 6.85 -12.09 -11.67
C VAL A 224 8.25 -11.99 -12.30
N GLY A 225 8.34 -11.61 -13.59
CA GLY A 225 9.62 -11.37 -14.25
C GLY A 225 10.39 -10.21 -13.65
N TRP A 226 9.70 -9.13 -13.27
CA TRP A 226 10.31 -8.00 -12.57
C TRP A 226 10.85 -8.41 -11.18
N VAL A 227 10.11 -9.22 -10.42
CA VAL A 227 10.61 -9.76 -9.13
C VAL A 227 11.90 -10.55 -9.34
N ALA A 228 11.94 -11.42 -10.35
CA ALA A 228 13.14 -12.21 -10.65
C ALA A 228 14.36 -11.33 -10.93
N GLU A 229 14.20 -10.28 -11.74
CA GLU A 229 15.29 -9.35 -12.06
C GLU A 229 15.69 -8.51 -10.83
N THR A 230 14.72 -8.04 -10.04
CA THR A 230 14.99 -7.29 -8.80
C THR A 230 15.80 -8.14 -7.80
N LEU A 231 15.39 -9.40 -7.59
CA LEU A 231 16.11 -10.31 -6.68
C LEU A 231 17.53 -10.63 -7.18
N LYS A 232 17.72 -10.73 -8.49
CA LYS A 232 19.03 -10.92 -9.10
C LYS A 232 19.95 -9.71 -8.88
N ASN A 233 19.40 -8.50 -8.98
CA ASN A 233 20.14 -7.25 -8.76
C ASN A 233 20.44 -6.98 -7.27
N HIS A 234 19.69 -7.64 -6.36
CA HIS A 234 19.88 -7.55 -4.91
C HIS A 234 20.16 -8.95 -4.32
N PRO A 235 21.35 -9.53 -4.54
CA PRO A 235 21.63 -10.92 -4.16
C PRO A 235 21.71 -11.14 -2.64
N ASN A 236 22.12 -10.13 -1.87
CA ASN A 236 22.48 -10.27 -0.46
C ASN A 236 21.92 -9.17 0.45
N PRO A 237 20.61 -8.86 0.42
CA PRO A 237 20.05 -7.96 1.42
C PRO A 237 20.11 -8.63 2.81
N ALA A 238 20.22 -7.85 3.86
CA ALA A 238 20.15 -8.36 5.23
C ALA A 238 18.78 -9.02 5.51
N TRP A 239 17.71 -8.46 4.90
CA TRP A 239 16.34 -8.98 4.97
C TRP A 239 15.54 -8.54 3.74
N THR A 240 14.57 -9.35 3.32
CA THR A 240 13.62 -8.99 2.26
C THR A 240 12.20 -8.91 2.84
N PHE A 241 11.55 -7.77 2.74
CA PHE A 241 10.13 -7.60 3.07
C PHE A 241 9.32 -7.66 1.79
N VAL A 242 8.38 -8.60 1.70
CA VAL A 242 7.44 -8.72 0.58
C VAL A 242 6.09 -8.22 1.05
N VAL A 243 5.61 -7.15 0.44
CA VAL A 243 4.37 -6.47 0.82
C VAL A 243 3.38 -6.57 -0.32
N LEU A 244 2.17 -6.99 -0.03
CA LEU A 244 1.09 -7.10 -0.99
C LEU A 244 -0.25 -6.84 -0.28
N HIS A 245 -1.31 -6.56 -1.04
CA HIS A 245 -2.59 -6.30 -0.40
C HIS A 245 -3.31 -7.59 -0.02
N LYS A 246 -3.65 -8.44 -0.98
CA LYS A 246 -4.35 -9.71 -0.72
C LYS A 246 -3.38 -10.80 -0.29
N PRO A 247 -3.67 -11.60 0.75
CA PRO A 247 -2.77 -12.64 1.25
C PRO A 247 -2.69 -13.82 0.27
N ALA A 248 -1.90 -13.67 -0.80
CA ALA A 248 -1.83 -14.59 -1.93
C ALA A 248 -1.43 -16.02 -1.53
N TRP A 249 -0.70 -16.21 -0.42
CA TRP A 249 -0.37 -17.54 0.11
C TRP A 249 -1.59 -18.32 0.62
N LYS A 250 -2.69 -17.61 0.99
CA LYS A 250 -3.94 -18.24 1.44
C LYS A 250 -4.85 -18.68 0.29
N SER A 251 -4.68 -18.09 -0.88
CA SER A 251 -5.43 -18.41 -2.08
C SER A 251 -4.76 -19.46 -2.98
N ALA A 252 -3.58 -19.95 -2.59
CA ALA A 252 -2.74 -20.84 -3.40
C ALA A 252 -2.48 -20.29 -4.82
N ASP A 253 -2.25 -18.97 -4.93
CA ASP A 253 -1.99 -18.31 -6.20
C ASP A 253 -0.68 -18.82 -6.82
N LYS A 254 -0.75 -19.21 -8.11
CA LYS A 254 0.38 -19.83 -8.81
C LYS A 254 1.53 -18.85 -9.05
N GLN A 255 1.22 -17.59 -9.30
CA GLN A 255 2.25 -16.58 -9.55
C GLN A 255 2.97 -16.23 -8.24
N PHE A 256 2.22 -16.12 -7.14
CA PHE A 256 2.84 -15.92 -5.84
C PHE A 256 3.69 -17.12 -5.41
N ALA A 257 3.26 -18.35 -5.70
CA ALA A 257 4.08 -19.54 -5.46
C ALA A 257 5.42 -19.53 -6.23
N ARG A 258 5.42 -18.99 -7.48
CA ARG A 258 6.67 -18.76 -8.23
C ARG A 258 7.56 -17.73 -7.54
N ILE A 259 6.99 -16.64 -7.01
CA ILE A 259 7.73 -15.62 -6.26
C ILE A 259 8.32 -16.25 -4.98
N GLN A 260 7.54 -17.03 -4.22
CA GLN A 260 8.03 -17.76 -3.04
C GLN A 260 9.22 -18.67 -3.39
N GLY A 261 9.17 -19.39 -4.51
CA GLY A 261 10.28 -20.20 -5.00
C GLY A 261 11.56 -19.40 -5.27
N MET A 262 11.44 -18.15 -5.75
CA MET A 262 12.57 -17.25 -5.97
C MET A 262 13.17 -16.69 -4.67
N LEU A 263 12.41 -16.69 -3.58
CA LEU A 263 12.84 -16.24 -2.26
C LEU A 263 13.54 -17.37 -1.47
N ALA A 264 13.55 -18.59 -1.98
CA ALA A 264 14.20 -19.72 -1.33
C ALA A 264 15.66 -19.41 -0.98
N GLY A 265 16.06 -19.72 0.26
CA GLY A 265 17.41 -19.46 0.78
C GLY A 265 17.67 -18.01 1.21
N ARG A 266 16.67 -17.11 1.14
CA ARG A 266 16.77 -15.74 1.63
C ARG A 266 16.08 -15.59 2.98
N ASN A 267 16.49 -14.61 3.76
CA ASN A 267 15.73 -14.16 4.93
C ASN A 267 14.62 -13.23 4.46
N TYR A 268 13.36 -13.59 4.70
CA TYR A 268 12.24 -12.75 4.27
C TYR A 268 11.03 -12.82 5.20
N THR A 269 10.17 -11.84 5.08
CA THR A 269 8.84 -11.76 5.71
C THR A 269 7.83 -11.34 4.66
N VAL A 270 6.65 -11.95 4.68
CA VAL A 270 5.52 -11.57 3.81
C VAL A 270 4.46 -10.84 4.64
N ILE A 271 3.96 -9.72 4.14
CA ILE A 271 3.02 -8.85 4.84
C ILE A 271 1.85 -8.53 3.89
N ALA A 272 0.61 -8.74 4.37
CA ALA A 272 -0.60 -8.43 3.61
C ALA A 272 -1.69 -7.81 4.48
N GLY A 273 -2.80 -7.38 3.86
CA GLY A 273 -4.01 -6.83 4.48
C GLY A 273 -5.28 -7.50 4.00
N HIS A 274 -6.25 -6.72 3.50
CA HIS A 274 -7.48 -7.16 2.82
C HIS A 274 -8.52 -7.87 3.70
N THR A 275 -8.12 -8.74 4.58
CA THR A 275 -9.07 -9.58 5.33
C THR A 275 -9.65 -8.90 6.57
N HIS A 276 -9.15 -7.72 6.92
CA HIS A 276 -9.50 -6.99 8.15
C HIS A 276 -9.42 -7.84 9.43
N TYR A 277 -8.52 -8.82 9.42
CA TYR A 277 -8.34 -9.75 10.52
C TYR A 277 -6.88 -10.14 10.67
N PHE A 278 -6.29 -9.82 11.81
CA PHE A 278 -4.90 -10.12 12.07
C PHE A 278 -4.65 -11.63 12.17
N THR A 279 -3.69 -12.13 11.41
CA THR A 279 -3.10 -13.45 11.61
C THR A 279 -1.58 -13.38 11.43
N HIS A 280 -0.89 -14.22 12.16
CA HIS A 280 0.53 -14.49 11.97
C HIS A 280 0.72 -15.99 11.79
N GLU A 281 1.45 -16.37 10.79
CA GLU A 281 1.77 -17.75 10.44
C GLU A 281 3.27 -17.86 10.22
N ASN A 282 3.89 -18.93 10.69
CA ASN A 282 5.27 -19.26 10.31
C ASN A 282 5.21 -20.39 9.29
N ILE A 283 5.65 -20.12 8.07
CA ILE A 283 5.67 -21.08 6.96
C ILE A 283 7.12 -21.29 6.57
N GLU A 284 7.61 -22.51 6.75
CA GLU A 284 8.99 -22.91 6.41
C GLU A 284 10.07 -22.00 7.05
N GLY A 285 9.80 -21.52 8.27
CA GLY A 285 10.72 -20.65 9.01
C GLY A 285 10.59 -19.15 8.69
N HIS A 286 9.67 -18.75 7.84
CA HIS A 286 9.41 -17.36 7.45
C HIS A 286 8.08 -16.85 8.03
N ASP A 287 8.08 -15.58 8.45
CA ASP A 287 6.89 -14.94 9.00
C ASP A 287 5.96 -14.44 7.89
N TYR A 288 4.68 -14.81 7.99
CA TYR A 288 3.59 -14.35 7.14
C TYR A 288 2.58 -13.62 8.01
N ILE A 289 2.49 -12.31 7.82
CA ILE A 289 1.68 -11.41 8.64
C ILE A 289 0.53 -10.88 7.80
N ASN A 290 -0.70 -11.20 8.19
CA ASN A 290 -1.87 -10.56 7.64
C ASN A 290 -2.35 -9.50 8.62
N MET A 291 -2.29 -8.24 8.20
CA MET A 291 -2.75 -7.12 9.00
C MET A 291 -4.27 -7.14 9.14
N ALA A 292 -4.77 -6.67 10.27
CA ALA A 292 -6.16 -6.29 10.40
C ALA A 292 -6.35 -4.86 9.86
N THR A 293 -7.16 -4.05 10.49
CA THR A 293 -7.53 -2.74 9.96
C THR A 293 -6.90 -1.59 10.75
N CYS A 294 -6.75 -0.48 10.08
CA CYS A 294 -6.37 0.81 10.65
C CYS A 294 -7.45 1.86 10.35
N GLY A 295 -8.73 1.43 10.33
CA GLY A 295 -9.89 2.27 9.99
C GLY A 295 -11.02 1.51 9.32
N GLY A 296 -10.73 0.54 8.46
CA GLY A 296 -11.71 -0.28 7.77
C GLY A 296 -12.63 -1.05 8.72
N ILE A 297 -13.73 -1.57 8.21
CA ILE A 297 -14.73 -2.26 9.05
C ILE A 297 -14.17 -3.54 9.67
N ARG A 298 -14.62 -3.86 10.88
CA ARG A 298 -14.32 -5.09 11.61
C ARG A 298 -15.53 -5.99 11.61
N GLN A 299 -15.48 -7.07 10.84
CA GLN A 299 -16.66 -7.95 10.63
C GLN A 299 -16.52 -9.33 11.28
N ARG A 300 -15.30 -9.82 11.41
CA ARG A 300 -15.04 -11.18 11.86
C ARG A 300 -14.74 -11.22 13.36
N PRO A 301 -15.55 -11.93 14.18
CA PRO A 301 -15.27 -12.06 15.60
C PRO A 301 -13.98 -12.83 15.86
N GLY A 302 -13.33 -12.55 17.00
CA GLY A 302 -12.14 -13.26 17.42
C GLY A 302 -10.95 -12.35 17.78
N PRO A 303 -9.83 -12.91 18.20
CA PRO A 303 -8.69 -12.14 18.70
C PRO A 303 -7.99 -11.29 17.65
N GLY A 304 -8.11 -11.65 16.37
CA GLY A 304 -7.58 -10.89 15.24
C GLY A 304 -8.47 -9.73 14.78
N ASN A 305 -9.66 -9.54 15.36
CA ASN A 305 -10.57 -8.43 15.06
C ASN A 305 -10.14 -7.18 15.85
N ILE A 306 -9.09 -6.51 15.38
CA ILE A 306 -8.45 -5.40 16.09
C ILE A 306 -8.15 -4.24 15.14
N ASP A 307 -8.12 -3.03 15.70
CA ASP A 307 -7.48 -1.87 15.08
C ASP A 307 -6.05 -1.81 15.63
N HIS A 308 -5.07 -1.88 14.72
CA HIS A 308 -3.70 -2.01 15.15
C HIS A 308 -2.71 -1.51 14.10
N VAL A 309 -1.49 -1.36 14.54
CA VAL A 309 -0.31 -1.21 13.70
C VAL A 309 0.75 -2.21 14.16
N VAL A 310 1.67 -2.56 13.28
CA VAL A 310 2.83 -3.39 13.64
C VAL A 310 4.09 -2.53 13.51
N ASN A 311 4.76 -2.32 14.64
CA ASN A 311 6.06 -1.65 14.65
C ASN A 311 7.17 -2.69 14.47
N VAL A 312 8.05 -2.44 13.52
CA VAL A 312 9.16 -3.34 13.15
C VAL A 312 10.47 -2.65 13.46
N THR A 313 11.37 -3.35 14.15
CA THR A 313 12.74 -2.91 14.40
C THR A 313 13.71 -3.97 13.93
N MET A 314 14.63 -3.62 13.04
CA MET A 314 15.70 -4.52 12.61
C MET A 314 16.73 -4.68 13.72
N THR A 315 17.03 -5.93 14.05
CA THR A 315 18.08 -6.33 14.98
C THR A 315 19.15 -7.13 14.24
N GLU A 316 20.25 -7.44 14.90
CA GLU A 316 21.29 -8.31 14.35
C GLU A 316 20.78 -9.74 14.02
N ARG A 317 19.68 -10.17 14.63
CA ARG A 317 19.05 -11.49 14.41
C ARG A 317 17.90 -11.46 13.41
N GLY A 318 17.59 -10.31 12.80
CA GLY A 318 16.45 -10.09 11.93
C GLY A 318 15.42 -9.13 12.55
N PRO A 319 14.23 -9.00 11.95
CA PRO A 319 13.20 -8.09 12.41
C PRO A 319 12.56 -8.55 13.73
N SER A 320 12.29 -7.59 14.59
CA SER A 320 11.47 -7.73 15.79
C SER A 320 10.15 -7.01 15.56
N TYR A 321 9.04 -7.67 15.85
CA TYR A 321 7.70 -7.16 15.60
C TYR A 321 6.97 -6.87 16.92
N VAL A 322 6.35 -5.70 17.00
CA VAL A 322 5.45 -5.35 18.10
C VAL A 322 4.09 -4.99 17.54
N ASN A 323 3.09 -5.81 17.84
CA ASN A 323 1.70 -5.55 17.47
C ASN A 323 1.06 -4.61 18.50
N LEU A 324 0.72 -3.40 18.06
CA LEU A 324 0.22 -2.33 18.92
C LEU A 324 -1.25 -2.03 18.58
N ARG A 325 -2.15 -2.31 19.52
CA ARG A 325 -3.56 -1.91 19.37
C ARG A 325 -3.69 -0.40 19.47
N LEU A 326 -4.47 0.21 18.57
CA LEU A 326 -4.66 1.67 18.55
C LEU A 326 -5.30 2.19 19.84
N ASN A 327 -6.24 1.47 20.42
CA ASN A 327 -6.85 1.83 21.70
C ASN A 327 -5.93 1.64 22.92
N GLY A 328 -4.76 1.04 22.74
CA GLY A 328 -3.71 0.89 23.75
C GLY A 328 -2.53 1.84 23.55
N LEU A 329 -2.51 2.62 22.48
CA LEU A 329 -1.56 3.70 22.26
C LEU A 329 -2.12 4.98 22.88
N LEU A 330 -1.60 5.36 24.02
CA LEU A 330 -2.12 6.45 24.84
C LEU A 330 -1.17 7.65 24.80
N ASP A 331 -1.73 8.85 24.86
CA ASP A 331 -0.97 10.08 25.11
C ASP A 331 -0.53 10.20 26.58
N LEU A 332 0.11 11.29 26.94
CA LEU A 332 0.54 11.52 28.32
C LEU A 332 -0.62 11.71 29.31
N ASN A 333 -1.84 11.95 28.84
CA ASN A 333 -3.04 12.03 29.66
C ASN A 333 -3.73 10.68 29.85
N GLY A 334 -3.23 9.64 29.20
CA GLY A 334 -3.82 8.30 29.23
C GLY A 334 -4.99 8.12 28.27
N ASP A 335 -5.12 8.96 27.24
CA ASP A 335 -6.19 8.90 26.26
C ASP A 335 -5.67 8.39 24.90
N SER A 336 -6.35 7.41 24.33
CA SER A 336 -6.07 6.97 22.96
C SER A 336 -6.58 7.97 21.92
N GLY A 337 -7.58 8.75 22.24
CA GLY A 337 -8.31 9.63 21.33
C GLY A 337 -8.97 8.88 20.16
N GLN A 338 -8.97 7.54 20.17
CA GLN A 338 -9.65 6.76 19.15
C GLN A 338 -11.16 6.92 19.31
N PRO A 339 -11.92 7.02 18.20
CA PRO A 339 -13.37 7.00 18.26
C PRO A 339 -13.89 5.77 19.03
N LEU A 340 -14.99 5.94 19.74
CA LEU A 340 -15.63 4.81 20.41
C LEU A 340 -15.86 3.68 19.39
N ALA A 341 -15.58 2.44 19.82
CA ALA A 341 -15.82 1.27 18.98
C ALA A 341 -17.33 1.17 18.68
N TYR A 342 -17.66 1.04 17.42
CA TYR A 342 -19.03 0.81 16.95
C TYR A 342 -19.34 -0.68 16.99
#